data_c109d591ace2e33a9d73b3ad7e889db4
#
_entry.id   c109d591ace2e33a9d73b3ad7e889db4
#
_cell.length_a   1.000
_cell.length_b   1.000
_cell.length_c   1.000
_cell.angle_alpha   90.00
_cell.angle_beta   90.00
_cell.angle_gamma   90.00
#
_symmetry.space_group_name_H-M   'P 1'
#
loop_
_entity.id
_entity.type
_entity.pdbx_description
1 polymer ?
#
loop_
_entity_poly.entity_id
_entity_poly.type
_entity_poly.pdbx_seq_one_letter_code
_entity_poly.pdbx_strand_id
1 'polypeptide(L)'
;NRLDDIGISMNTQILDGNISMFRECGFEPSALKCGCVPVDIDVSPFDNSGSHKKGVSRTYKNFDGYAPIFAYIGTEGYLCNAELREGSQHCQCGTPEFLAETISAAKQMTDKPLLFRMDSGNDALENMLLLHWNDPQIKFLIKHNFRRENRYEIAEELKAVCKNVKRPRDGKTVYIGSTWRDIETKNGEKSAVRMVYEITERTMTADGQMLFMPDTEINMYWT
;
A
#
# COMPACT_ATOMS: atom_id res chain seq x y z
N ASN A 1 24.69 -0.36 -24.11
CA ASN A 1 25.26 -0.65 -22.80
C ASN A 1 25.04 -2.14 -22.48
N ARG A 2 26.07 -2.89 -22.06
CA ARG A 2 25.97 -4.34 -21.87
C ARG A 2 24.86 -4.79 -20.93
N LEU A 3 24.38 -3.91 -20.06
CA LEU A 3 23.29 -4.19 -19.13
C LEU A 3 21.89 -3.93 -19.71
N ASP A 4 21.77 -3.09 -20.75
CA ASP A 4 20.48 -2.80 -21.39
C ASP A 4 19.95 -4.03 -22.15
N ASP A 5 20.86 -4.85 -22.71
CA ASP A 5 20.50 -6.03 -23.50
C ASP A 5 20.10 -7.24 -22.62
N ILE A 6 20.43 -7.21 -21.31
CA ILE A 6 20.21 -8.30 -20.37
C ILE A 6 19.15 -7.96 -19.31
N GLY A 7 18.68 -6.73 -19.27
CA GLY A 7 17.97 -6.12 -18.09
C GLY A 7 16.81 -6.94 -17.53
N ILE A 8 15.88 -7.40 -18.35
CA ILE A 8 14.70 -8.17 -17.89
C ILE A 8 15.12 -9.54 -17.35
N SER A 9 16.03 -10.22 -18.03
CA SER A 9 16.56 -11.52 -17.62
C SER A 9 17.33 -11.45 -16.29
N MET A 10 18.06 -10.34 -16.06
CA MET A 10 18.78 -10.13 -14.79
C MET A 10 17.84 -9.90 -13.60
N ASN A 11 16.75 -9.16 -13.77
CA ASN A 11 15.81 -8.91 -12.68
C ASN A 11 15.21 -10.22 -12.15
N THR A 12 14.78 -11.10 -13.04
CA THR A 12 14.26 -12.43 -12.67
C THR A 12 15.33 -13.27 -11.97
N GLN A 13 16.57 -13.31 -12.49
CA GLN A 13 17.66 -14.06 -11.88
C GLN A 13 18.04 -13.53 -10.48
N ILE A 14 18.03 -12.21 -10.30
CA ILE A 14 18.30 -11.58 -8.99
C ILE A 14 17.19 -11.94 -8.01
N LEU A 15 15.93 -11.90 -8.45
CA LEU A 15 14.79 -12.24 -7.61
C LEU A 15 14.84 -13.72 -7.20
N ASP A 16 15.06 -14.63 -8.14
CA ASP A 16 15.19 -16.07 -7.88
C ASP A 16 16.39 -16.38 -6.97
N GLY A 17 17.51 -15.72 -7.20
CA GLY A 17 18.71 -15.83 -6.36
C GLY A 17 18.44 -15.33 -4.92
N ASN A 18 17.72 -14.23 -4.76
CA ASN A 18 17.33 -13.71 -3.46
C ASN A 18 16.42 -14.69 -2.70
N ILE A 19 15.42 -15.26 -3.37
CA ILE A 19 14.51 -16.27 -2.81
C ILE A 19 15.28 -17.54 -2.41
N SER A 20 16.20 -18.01 -3.26
CA SER A 20 17.02 -19.19 -2.99
C SER A 20 17.91 -18.96 -1.76
N MET A 21 18.60 -17.83 -1.71
CA MET A 21 19.42 -17.43 -0.55
C MET A 21 18.58 -17.36 0.73
N PHE A 22 17.38 -16.79 0.67
CA PHE A 22 16.45 -16.68 1.78
C PHE A 22 16.11 -18.06 2.37
N ARG A 23 15.81 -19.03 1.50
CA ARG A 23 15.53 -20.42 1.88
C ARG A 23 16.75 -21.14 2.44
N GLU A 24 17.89 -21.03 1.78
CA GLU A 24 19.15 -21.65 2.20
C GLU A 24 19.62 -21.17 3.57
N CYS A 25 19.42 -19.88 3.87
CA CYS A 25 19.72 -19.31 5.18
C CYS A 25 18.68 -19.68 6.26
N GLY A 26 17.58 -20.34 5.89
CA GLY A 26 16.53 -20.70 6.84
C GLY A 26 15.76 -19.51 7.40
N PHE A 27 15.71 -18.39 6.68
CA PHE A 27 14.91 -17.24 7.07
C PHE A 27 13.44 -17.51 6.82
N GLU A 28 12.60 -17.14 7.76
CA GLU A 28 11.16 -17.22 7.65
C GLU A 28 10.54 -15.86 8.01
N PRO A 29 9.74 -15.24 7.11
CA PRO A 29 9.10 -13.96 7.42
C PRO A 29 8.12 -14.10 8.58
N SER A 30 8.24 -13.21 9.57
CA SER A 30 7.36 -13.22 10.73
C SER A 30 5.99 -12.64 10.42
N ALA A 31 4.96 -13.30 10.99
CA ALA A 31 3.59 -12.86 10.86
C ALA A 31 3.23 -11.78 11.90
N LEU A 32 2.25 -10.97 11.57
CA LEU A 32 1.55 -10.07 12.50
C LEU A 32 0.72 -10.87 13.51
N LYS A 33 0.23 -10.21 14.56
CA LYS A 33 -0.67 -10.83 15.57
C LYS A 33 -1.94 -11.46 14.98
N CYS A 34 -2.37 -11.02 13.81
CA CYS A 34 -3.50 -11.60 13.08
C CYS A 34 -3.17 -12.89 12.32
N GLY A 35 -1.92 -13.36 12.37
CA GLY A 35 -1.45 -14.57 11.69
C GLY A 35 -1.06 -14.38 10.23
N CYS A 36 -1.22 -13.18 9.66
CA CYS A 36 -0.80 -12.89 8.29
C CYS A 36 0.62 -12.32 8.25
N VAL A 37 1.41 -12.71 7.26
CA VAL A 37 2.71 -12.11 6.97
C VAL A 37 2.47 -10.83 6.15
N PRO A 38 2.93 -9.66 6.62
CA PRO A 38 2.76 -8.42 5.89
C PRO A 38 3.65 -8.40 4.63
N VAL A 39 3.12 -7.82 3.56
CA VAL A 39 3.85 -7.47 2.34
C VAL A 39 3.60 -5.99 2.08
N ASP A 40 4.61 -5.17 2.34
CA ASP A 40 4.54 -3.72 2.20
C ASP A 40 5.04 -3.29 0.84
N ILE A 41 4.23 -2.54 0.11
CA ILE A 41 4.56 -2.03 -1.22
C ILE A 41 4.59 -0.51 -1.19
N ASP A 42 5.74 0.04 -1.58
CA ASP A 42 5.95 1.49 -1.60
C ASP A 42 6.86 1.92 -2.75
N VAL A 43 6.64 3.16 -3.23
CA VAL A 43 7.48 3.83 -4.21
C VAL A 43 8.38 4.81 -3.48
N SER A 44 9.69 4.58 -3.55
CA SER A 44 10.69 5.38 -2.84
C SER A 44 11.61 6.12 -3.81
N PRO A 45 11.35 7.40 -4.16
CA PRO A 45 12.16 8.14 -5.10
C PRO A 45 13.59 8.37 -4.62
N PHE A 46 14.54 8.15 -5.54
CA PHE A 46 15.97 8.39 -5.33
C PHE A 46 16.41 9.62 -6.09
N ASP A 47 17.04 10.56 -5.39
CA ASP A 47 17.55 11.79 -5.98
C ASP A 47 18.80 11.47 -6.82
N ASN A 48 18.70 11.77 -8.11
CA ASN A 48 19.78 11.73 -9.09
C ASN A 48 19.89 13.05 -9.84
N SER A 49 19.51 14.15 -9.19
CA SER A 49 19.60 15.49 -9.74
C SER A 49 21.03 15.77 -10.23
N GLY A 50 21.15 16.34 -11.42
CA GLY A 50 22.45 16.55 -12.08
C GLY A 50 23.00 15.33 -12.82
N SER A 51 22.30 14.19 -12.84
CA SER A 51 22.65 13.03 -13.65
C SER A 51 21.89 13.06 -14.99
N HIS A 52 22.59 12.70 -16.08
CA HIS A 52 22.00 12.55 -17.43
C HIS A 52 21.74 11.09 -17.79
N LYS A 53 21.58 10.21 -16.80
CA LYS A 53 21.28 8.80 -17.02
C LYS A 53 19.88 8.63 -17.61
N LYS A 54 19.70 7.62 -18.46
CA LYS A 54 18.39 7.26 -19.02
C LYS A 54 17.41 6.93 -17.89
N GLY A 55 16.18 7.48 -17.97
CA GLY A 55 15.12 7.26 -16.98
C GLY A 55 15.15 8.25 -15.80
N VAL A 56 16.20 9.07 -15.67
CA VAL A 56 16.20 10.18 -14.72
C VAL A 56 15.21 11.24 -15.20
N SER A 57 14.18 11.50 -14.41
CA SER A 57 13.12 12.45 -14.73
C SER A 57 12.48 12.98 -13.45
N ARG A 58 11.57 13.96 -13.57
CA ARG A 58 10.97 14.65 -12.44
C ARG A 58 10.10 13.71 -11.62
N THR A 59 10.46 13.48 -10.36
CA THR A 59 9.72 12.67 -9.41
C THR A 59 8.57 13.45 -8.76
N TYR A 60 7.61 12.75 -8.14
CA TYR A 60 6.54 13.41 -7.37
C TYR A 60 7.05 14.20 -6.15
N LYS A 61 8.27 13.96 -5.71
CA LYS A 61 8.94 14.73 -4.63
C LYS A 61 9.66 15.98 -5.13
N ASN A 62 9.46 16.37 -6.40
CA ASN A 62 10.00 17.59 -7.00
C ASN A 62 11.54 17.65 -7.13
N PHE A 63 12.20 16.51 -7.30
CA PHE A 63 13.60 16.41 -7.74
C PHE A 63 13.71 15.46 -8.93
N ASP A 64 14.81 15.51 -9.66
CA ASP A 64 15.06 14.63 -10.80
C ASP A 64 15.76 13.36 -10.32
N GLY A 65 15.21 12.19 -10.71
CA GLY A 65 15.72 10.92 -10.23
C GLY A 65 14.96 9.74 -10.79
N TYR A 66 15.02 8.64 -10.06
CA TYR A 66 14.24 7.43 -10.27
C TYR A 66 13.15 7.30 -9.20
N ALA A 67 12.09 6.58 -9.51
CA ALA A 67 11.01 6.27 -8.58
C ALA A 67 10.80 4.74 -8.46
N PRO A 68 11.80 3.97 -7.97
CA PRO A 68 11.66 2.53 -7.83
C PRO A 68 10.51 2.16 -6.91
N ILE A 69 9.86 1.03 -7.23
CA ILE A 69 8.89 0.38 -6.37
C ILE A 69 9.55 -0.81 -5.66
N PHE A 70 9.25 -0.97 -4.40
CA PHE A 70 9.76 -2.04 -3.55
C PHE A 70 8.62 -2.82 -2.92
N ALA A 71 8.85 -4.12 -2.70
CA ALA A 71 8.01 -4.96 -1.86
C ALA A 71 8.86 -5.56 -0.74
N TYR A 72 8.43 -5.34 0.50
CA TYR A 72 9.07 -5.88 1.69
C TYR A 72 8.15 -6.89 2.36
N ILE A 73 8.70 -8.04 2.82
CA ILE A 73 7.94 -9.12 3.43
C ILE A 73 8.36 -9.36 4.88
N GLY A 74 7.39 -9.71 5.72
CA GLY A 74 7.59 -9.98 7.14
C GLY A 74 7.69 -8.72 7.99
N THR A 75 7.60 -8.90 9.30
CA THR A 75 7.78 -7.78 10.25
C THR A 75 9.23 -7.28 10.30
N GLU A 76 10.16 -8.06 9.78
CA GLU A 76 11.59 -7.74 9.63
C GLU A 76 11.85 -6.81 8.44
N GLY A 77 10.95 -6.81 7.45
CA GLY A 77 11.08 -6.00 6.23
C GLY A 77 12.12 -6.56 5.26
N TYR A 78 12.14 -7.86 5.04
CA TYR A 78 13.00 -8.45 4.02
C TYR A 78 12.59 -8.01 2.61
N LEU A 79 13.56 -7.70 1.74
CA LEU A 79 13.26 -7.34 0.35
C LEU A 79 12.73 -8.57 -0.40
N CYS A 80 11.47 -8.48 -0.84
CA CYS A 80 10.78 -9.53 -1.59
C CYS A 80 10.87 -9.31 -3.11
N ASN A 81 10.63 -8.07 -3.55
CA ASN A 81 10.72 -7.68 -4.96
C ASN A 81 11.10 -6.21 -5.10
N ALA A 82 11.72 -5.84 -6.23
CA ALA A 82 12.08 -4.46 -6.53
C ALA A 82 12.09 -4.24 -8.05
N GLU A 83 11.57 -3.09 -8.49
CA GLU A 83 11.60 -2.66 -9.88
C GLU A 83 12.09 -1.22 -9.97
N LEU A 84 13.12 -0.97 -10.80
CA LEU A 84 13.58 0.37 -11.06
C LEU A 84 12.64 1.05 -12.08
N ARG A 85 12.08 2.19 -11.69
CA ARG A 85 11.15 2.99 -12.51
C ARG A 85 11.71 4.37 -12.78
N GLU A 86 11.31 4.93 -13.92
CA GLU A 86 11.63 6.33 -14.24
C GLU A 86 11.00 7.28 -13.22
N GLY A 87 11.65 8.41 -12.96
CA GLY A 87 11.22 9.36 -11.96
C GLY A 87 9.81 9.91 -12.17
N SER A 88 9.40 10.12 -13.43
CA SER A 88 8.08 10.62 -13.81
C SER A 88 7.02 9.53 -13.96
N GLN A 89 7.37 8.25 -13.80
CA GLN A 89 6.42 7.15 -13.92
C GLN A 89 5.36 7.24 -12.83
N HIS A 90 4.10 7.22 -13.23
CA HIS A 90 3.00 7.19 -12.28
C HIS A 90 3.01 5.86 -11.50
N CYS A 91 2.75 5.92 -10.20
CA CYS A 91 2.81 4.75 -9.30
C CYS A 91 1.95 3.55 -9.76
N GLN A 92 0.84 3.78 -10.49
CA GLN A 92 -0.01 2.71 -11.01
C GLN A 92 0.51 2.06 -12.29
N CYS A 93 1.43 2.70 -13.00
CA CYS A 93 1.96 2.15 -14.25
C CYS A 93 2.87 0.95 -13.95
N GLY A 94 2.50 -0.24 -14.45
CA GLY A 94 3.23 -1.49 -14.20
C GLY A 94 3.02 -2.10 -12.80
N THR A 95 2.15 -1.52 -11.96
CA THR A 95 1.92 -2.04 -10.60
C THR A 95 1.15 -3.36 -10.57
N PRO A 96 0.14 -3.63 -11.42
CA PRO A 96 -0.48 -4.96 -11.46
C PRO A 96 0.51 -6.07 -11.77
N GLU A 97 1.41 -5.86 -12.74
CA GLU A 97 2.46 -6.82 -13.12
C GLU A 97 3.45 -7.05 -11.97
N PHE A 98 3.91 -5.97 -11.34
CA PHE A 98 4.78 -6.03 -10.16
C PHE A 98 4.13 -6.76 -9.00
N LEU A 99 2.82 -6.55 -8.76
CA LEU A 99 2.05 -7.27 -7.74
C LEU A 99 1.97 -8.76 -8.02
N ALA A 100 1.71 -9.16 -9.27
CA ALA A 100 1.64 -10.57 -9.67
C ALA A 100 2.98 -11.29 -9.43
N GLU A 101 4.10 -10.66 -9.79
CA GLU A 101 5.45 -11.17 -9.51
C GLU A 101 5.72 -11.23 -8.00
N THR A 102 5.35 -10.19 -7.26
CA THR A 102 5.51 -10.14 -5.80
C THR A 102 4.71 -11.23 -5.09
N ILE A 103 3.47 -11.50 -5.52
CA ILE A 103 2.67 -12.61 -4.99
C ILE A 103 3.38 -13.94 -5.20
N SER A 104 3.90 -14.18 -6.41
CA SER A 104 4.64 -15.40 -6.74
C SER A 104 5.90 -15.56 -5.88
N ALA A 105 6.66 -14.48 -5.70
CA ALA A 105 7.86 -14.47 -4.85
C ALA A 105 7.52 -14.71 -3.37
N ALA A 106 6.54 -13.99 -2.84
CA ALA A 106 6.13 -14.10 -1.44
C ALA A 106 5.64 -15.51 -1.08
N LYS A 107 4.86 -16.14 -1.98
CA LYS A 107 4.41 -17.55 -1.81
C LYS A 107 5.55 -18.57 -1.82
N GLN A 108 6.70 -18.23 -2.37
CA GLN A 108 7.89 -19.05 -2.29
C GLN A 108 8.66 -18.85 -0.97
N MET A 109 8.45 -17.73 -0.28
CA MET A 109 9.13 -17.39 0.98
C MET A 109 8.35 -17.83 2.23
N THR A 110 7.02 -18.05 2.13
CA THR A 110 6.18 -18.50 3.25
C THR A 110 4.88 -19.14 2.77
N ASP A 111 4.40 -20.14 3.53
CA ASP A 111 3.08 -20.76 3.33
C ASP A 111 1.96 -20.08 4.16
N LYS A 112 2.31 -19.08 4.98
CA LYS A 112 1.35 -18.34 5.80
C LYS A 112 0.50 -17.39 4.95
N PRO A 113 -0.72 -17.04 5.39
CA PRO A 113 -1.53 -16.02 4.73
C PRO A 113 -0.76 -14.69 4.60
N LEU A 114 -0.91 -14.02 3.46
CA LEU A 114 -0.25 -12.76 3.16
C LEU A 114 -1.20 -11.58 3.38
N LEU A 115 -0.68 -10.45 3.87
CA LEU A 115 -1.39 -9.17 3.97
C LEU A 115 -0.64 -8.09 3.20
N PHE A 116 -1.10 -7.78 1.99
CA PHE A 116 -0.57 -6.68 1.18
C PHE A 116 -1.02 -5.34 1.74
N ARG A 117 -0.06 -4.43 2.00
CA ARG A 117 -0.33 -3.08 2.48
C ARG A 117 0.23 -2.06 1.48
N MET A 118 -0.62 -1.14 1.05
CA MET A 118 -0.28 -0.17 0.01
C MET A 118 -0.82 1.21 0.39
N ASP A 119 -0.10 2.25 -0.02
CA ASP A 119 -0.52 3.64 0.16
C ASP A 119 -1.64 4.05 -0.82
N SER A 120 -2.13 5.28 -0.69
CA SER A 120 -3.20 5.83 -1.52
C SER A 120 -2.79 6.10 -2.98
N GLY A 121 -1.50 6.08 -3.29
CA GLY A 121 -1.00 6.13 -4.65
C GLY A 121 -1.39 4.89 -5.46
N ASN A 122 -1.62 3.78 -4.76
CA ASN A 122 -1.97 2.48 -5.32
C ASN A 122 -3.48 2.17 -5.26
N ASP A 123 -4.32 3.16 -4.92
CA ASP A 123 -5.79 3.04 -4.94
C ASP A 123 -6.32 2.96 -6.37
N ALA A 124 -6.27 1.76 -6.93
CA ALA A 124 -6.76 1.43 -8.25
C ALA A 124 -7.56 0.12 -8.23
N LEU A 125 -8.62 0.10 -9.03
CA LEU A 125 -9.50 -1.06 -9.15
C LEU A 125 -8.72 -2.32 -9.57
N GLU A 126 -7.79 -2.19 -10.50
CA GLU A 126 -6.99 -3.31 -11.02
C GLU A 126 -6.16 -3.99 -9.92
N ASN A 127 -5.56 -3.21 -9.02
CA ASN A 127 -4.83 -3.74 -7.87
C ASN A 127 -5.75 -4.47 -6.89
N MET A 128 -6.94 -3.89 -6.60
CA MET A 128 -7.94 -4.51 -5.72
C MET A 128 -8.43 -5.84 -6.28
N LEU A 129 -8.77 -5.89 -7.57
CA LEU A 129 -9.26 -7.10 -8.23
C LEU A 129 -8.20 -8.21 -8.26
N LEU A 130 -6.95 -7.85 -8.54
CA LEU A 130 -5.83 -8.80 -8.54
C LEU A 130 -5.65 -9.45 -7.15
N LEU A 131 -5.74 -8.65 -6.08
CA LEU A 131 -5.55 -9.14 -4.72
C LEU A 131 -6.77 -9.88 -4.17
N HIS A 132 -7.99 -9.44 -4.54
CA HIS A 132 -9.24 -9.99 -4.03
C HIS A 132 -9.57 -11.38 -4.60
N TRP A 133 -9.32 -11.61 -5.91
CA TRP A 133 -9.72 -12.83 -6.60
C TRP A 133 -8.60 -13.85 -6.80
N ASN A 134 -7.36 -13.51 -6.46
CA ASN A 134 -6.23 -14.37 -6.75
C ASN A 134 -6.22 -15.63 -5.85
N ASP A 135 -6.34 -15.44 -4.53
CA ASP A 135 -6.21 -16.51 -3.54
C ASP A 135 -6.87 -16.09 -2.21
N PRO A 136 -7.69 -16.95 -1.59
CA PRO A 136 -8.30 -16.68 -0.28
C PRO A 136 -7.29 -16.40 0.84
N GLN A 137 -6.04 -16.86 0.69
CA GLN A 137 -4.95 -16.58 1.63
C GLN A 137 -4.33 -15.20 1.45
N ILE A 138 -4.67 -14.47 0.37
CA ILE A 138 -4.22 -13.10 0.16
C ILE A 138 -5.26 -12.14 0.75
N LYS A 139 -4.79 -11.30 1.65
CA LYS A 139 -5.53 -10.18 2.23
C LYS A 139 -4.85 -8.89 1.83
N PHE A 140 -5.59 -7.78 1.85
CA PHE A 140 -5.02 -6.49 1.49
C PHE A 140 -5.57 -5.35 2.33
N LEU A 141 -4.77 -4.28 2.44
CA LEU A 141 -5.14 -2.98 2.96
C LEU A 141 -4.57 -1.93 2.00
N ILE A 142 -5.41 -1.37 1.14
CA ILE A 142 -5.03 -0.27 0.24
C ILE A 142 -5.64 1.01 0.79
N LYS A 143 -4.80 1.99 1.13
CA LYS A 143 -5.29 3.27 1.62
C LYS A 143 -6.12 3.97 0.55
N HIS A 144 -7.37 4.35 0.91
CA HIS A 144 -8.27 5.03 -0.01
C HIS A 144 -7.80 6.44 -0.33
N ASN A 145 -7.83 6.79 -1.60
CA ASN A 145 -7.56 8.12 -2.10
C ASN A 145 -8.87 8.86 -2.37
N PHE A 146 -9.20 9.79 -1.51
CA PHE A 146 -10.48 10.53 -1.61
C PHE A 146 -10.63 11.34 -2.90
N ARG A 147 -9.53 11.69 -3.56
CA ARG A 147 -9.55 12.46 -4.83
C ARG A 147 -10.46 13.70 -4.73
N ARG A 148 -11.67 13.62 -5.31
CA ARG A 148 -12.68 14.70 -5.33
C ARG A 148 -13.78 14.52 -4.28
N GLU A 149 -13.74 13.47 -3.48
CA GLU A 149 -14.74 13.22 -2.43
C GLU A 149 -14.56 14.20 -1.27
N ASN A 150 -15.68 14.64 -0.70
CA ASN A 150 -15.65 15.49 0.49
C ASN A 150 -15.42 14.64 1.75
N ARG A 151 -14.19 14.68 2.25
CA ARG A 151 -13.76 13.90 3.43
C ARG A 151 -14.60 14.20 4.67
N TYR A 152 -15.03 15.45 4.84
CA TYR A 152 -15.79 15.86 6.02
C TYR A 152 -17.21 15.31 5.99
N GLU A 153 -17.89 15.34 4.86
CA GLU A 153 -19.21 14.74 4.69
C GLU A 153 -19.17 13.23 4.95
N ILE A 154 -18.23 12.52 4.35
CA ILE A 154 -18.02 11.09 4.59
C ILE A 154 -17.74 10.81 6.07
N ALA A 155 -16.90 11.61 6.72
CA ALA A 155 -16.60 11.45 8.13
C ALA A 155 -17.87 11.63 9.01
N GLU A 156 -18.71 12.64 8.74
CA GLU A 156 -19.95 12.85 9.48
C GLU A 156 -20.95 11.69 9.29
N GLU A 157 -21.14 11.24 8.07
CA GLU A 157 -22.00 10.08 7.78
C GLU A 157 -21.54 8.82 8.52
N LEU A 158 -20.24 8.53 8.48
CA LEU A 158 -19.68 7.35 9.13
C LEU A 158 -19.68 7.45 10.65
N LYS A 159 -19.44 8.64 11.21
CA LYS A 159 -19.56 8.88 12.67
C LYS A 159 -20.97 8.61 13.17
N ALA A 160 -22.00 9.03 12.41
CA ALA A 160 -23.40 8.88 12.80
C ALA A 160 -23.82 7.40 12.98
N VAL A 161 -23.22 6.47 12.23
CA VAL A 161 -23.54 5.04 12.28
C VAL A 161 -22.52 4.19 13.06
N CYS A 162 -21.40 4.81 13.47
CA CYS A 162 -20.30 4.12 14.12
C CYS A 162 -20.65 3.67 15.55
N LYS A 163 -20.52 2.38 15.84
CA LYS A 163 -20.77 1.80 17.17
C LYS A 163 -19.51 1.67 18.04
N ASN A 164 -18.33 1.65 17.42
CA ASN A 164 -17.06 1.50 18.13
C ASN A 164 -16.37 2.86 18.27
N VAL A 165 -16.62 3.51 19.40
CA VAL A 165 -16.11 4.85 19.70
C VAL A 165 -15.19 4.78 20.92
N LYS A 166 -13.96 5.26 20.77
CA LYS A 166 -12.93 5.33 21.81
C LYS A 166 -12.63 6.78 22.18
N ARG A 167 -12.38 7.04 23.45
CA ARG A 167 -11.93 8.35 23.96
C ARG A 167 -10.60 8.16 24.69
N PRO A 168 -9.46 8.13 23.94
CA PRO A 168 -8.14 7.83 24.55
C PRO A 168 -7.66 8.90 25.53
N ARG A 169 -8.11 10.16 25.37
CA ARG A 169 -7.83 11.30 26.26
C ARG A 169 -8.90 12.37 26.06
N ASP A 170 -8.91 13.36 26.95
CA ASP A 170 -9.79 14.52 26.81
C ASP A 170 -9.55 15.22 25.48
N GLY A 171 -10.62 15.65 24.85
CA GLY A 171 -10.61 16.31 23.55
C GLY A 171 -10.18 15.44 22.37
N LYS A 172 -10.09 14.10 22.51
CA LYS A 172 -9.85 13.19 21.39
C LYS A 172 -10.88 12.07 21.37
N THR A 173 -11.59 11.95 20.24
CA THR A 173 -12.52 10.84 19.99
C THR A 173 -12.08 10.10 18.74
N VAL A 174 -12.07 8.76 18.77
CA VAL A 174 -11.70 7.89 17.65
C VAL A 174 -12.87 6.96 17.35
N TYR A 175 -13.32 6.98 16.11
CA TYR A 175 -14.38 6.14 15.56
C TYR A 175 -13.73 5.10 14.65
N ILE A 176 -14.01 3.81 14.91
CA ILE A 176 -13.45 2.71 14.11
C ILE A 176 -14.60 1.85 13.62
N GLY A 177 -14.66 1.63 12.31
CA GLY A 177 -15.73 0.85 11.73
C GLY A 177 -15.42 0.31 10.35
N SER A 178 -16.44 -0.26 9.74
CA SER A 178 -16.36 -0.71 8.35
C SER A 178 -17.68 -0.44 7.62
N THR A 179 -17.55 -0.27 6.32
CA THR A 179 -18.66 -0.12 5.38
C THR A 179 -18.36 -0.94 4.12
N TRP A 180 -19.32 -1.02 3.23
CA TRP A 180 -19.16 -1.68 1.94
C TRP A 180 -19.39 -0.64 0.84
N ARG A 181 -18.58 -0.73 -0.23
CA ARG A 181 -18.78 0.06 -1.44
C ARG A 181 -18.80 -0.86 -2.64
N ASP A 182 -19.76 -0.58 -3.54
CA ASP A 182 -19.79 -1.24 -4.83
C ASP A 182 -18.68 -0.68 -5.72
N ILE A 183 -17.95 -1.58 -6.33
CA ILE A 183 -17.00 -1.30 -7.41
C ILE A 183 -17.55 -1.91 -8.70
N GLU A 184 -17.34 -1.22 -9.80
CA GLU A 184 -17.72 -1.70 -11.12
C GLU A 184 -16.48 -1.89 -11.99
N THR A 185 -16.34 -3.10 -12.54
CA THR A 185 -15.25 -3.41 -13.45
C THR A 185 -15.48 -2.76 -14.82
N LYS A 186 -14.44 -2.68 -15.65
CA LYS A 186 -14.55 -2.19 -17.03
C LYS A 186 -15.56 -2.99 -17.89
N ASN A 187 -15.85 -4.22 -17.48
CA ASN A 187 -16.81 -5.11 -18.14
C ASN A 187 -18.23 -4.99 -17.57
N GLY A 188 -18.47 -4.05 -16.65
CA GLY A 188 -19.77 -3.81 -16.03
C GLY A 188 -20.14 -4.78 -14.90
N GLU A 189 -19.23 -5.64 -14.47
CA GLU A 189 -19.44 -6.49 -13.30
C GLU A 189 -19.35 -5.66 -12.03
N LYS A 190 -20.32 -5.84 -11.13
CA LYS A 190 -20.34 -5.18 -9.83
C LYS A 190 -19.89 -6.13 -8.74
N SER A 191 -19.02 -5.65 -7.86
CA SER A 191 -18.57 -6.37 -6.67
C SER A 191 -18.59 -5.43 -5.48
N ALA A 192 -19.07 -5.92 -4.35
CA ALA A 192 -19.00 -5.18 -3.09
C ALA A 192 -17.65 -5.44 -2.42
N VAL A 193 -16.88 -4.38 -2.22
CA VAL A 193 -15.61 -4.43 -1.49
C VAL A 193 -15.77 -3.76 -0.15
N ARG A 194 -15.25 -4.41 0.88
CA ARG A 194 -15.27 -3.87 2.24
C ARG A 194 -14.27 -2.72 2.36
N MET A 195 -14.67 -1.69 3.08
CA MET A 195 -13.78 -0.64 3.54
C MET A 195 -13.76 -0.61 5.07
N VAL A 196 -12.59 -0.46 5.66
CA VAL A 196 -12.44 -0.14 7.08
C VAL A 196 -12.05 1.32 7.22
N TYR A 197 -12.50 1.96 8.29
CA TYR A 197 -12.18 3.38 8.54
C TYR A 197 -11.78 3.62 9.99
N GLU A 198 -10.92 4.62 10.16
CA GLU A 198 -10.61 5.27 11.41
C GLU A 198 -10.82 6.77 11.24
N ILE A 199 -11.70 7.36 12.05
CA ILE A 199 -11.91 8.80 12.10
C ILE A 199 -11.45 9.29 13.47
N THR A 200 -10.51 10.21 13.48
CA THR A 200 -10.04 10.88 14.70
C THR A 200 -10.53 12.32 14.72
N GLU A 201 -11.29 12.66 15.75
CA GLU A 201 -11.74 14.05 16.02
C GLU A 201 -11.00 14.58 17.23
N ARG A 202 -10.46 15.79 17.10
CA ARG A 202 -9.74 16.49 18.16
C ARG A 202 -10.37 17.84 18.40
N THR A 203 -10.80 18.10 19.62
CA THR A 203 -11.27 19.43 20.10
C THR A 203 -10.23 20.13 20.97
N MET A 204 -9.18 19.40 21.35
CA MET A 204 -8.04 19.92 22.12
C MET A 204 -6.73 19.38 21.57
N THR A 205 -5.67 20.19 21.63
CA THR A 205 -4.28 19.76 21.37
C THR A 205 -3.78 18.75 22.41
N ALA A 206 -2.59 18.19 22.20
CA ALA A 206 -1.95 17.32 23.17
C ALA A 206 -1.64 18.04 24.50
N ASP A 207 -1.36 19.34 24.41
CA ASP A 207 -1.00 20.21 25.56
C ASP A 207 -2.22 20.79 26.29
N GLY A 208 -3.45 20.36 25.93
CA GLY A 208 -4.67 20.77 26.58
C GLY A 208 -5.29 22.09 26.09
N GLN A 209 -4.76 22.71 25.02
CA GLN A 209 -5.34 23.90 24.44
C GLN A 209 -6.57 23.55 23.62
N MET A 210 -7.68 24.27 23.83
CA MET A 210 -8.91 24.15 23.05
C MET A 210 -8.66 24.62 21.61
N LEU A 211 -9.13 23.81 20.65
CA LEU A 211 -9.15 24.19 19.23
C LEU A 211 -10.38 25.06 18.93
N PHE A 212 -10.21 26.09 18.12
CA PHE A 212 -11.32 26.96 17.69
C PHE A 212 -12.35 26.18 16.85
N MET A 213 -11.88 25.22 16.04
CA MET A 213 -12.70 24.26 15.30
C MET A 213 -12.16 22.87 15.54
N PRO A 214 -13.02 21.84 15.62
CA PRO A 214 -12.56 20.46 15.68
C PRO A 214 -11.67 20.10 14.48
N ASP A 215 -10.53 19.47 14.75
CA ASP A 215 -9.69 18.86 13.73
C ASP A 215 -10.17 17.44 13.48
N THR A 216 -10.59 17.14 12.25
CA THR A 216 -11.11 15.82 11.86
C THR A 216 -10.20 15.19 10.81
N GLU A 217 -9.62 14.05 11.17
CA GLU A 217 -8.81 13.22 10.29
C GLU A 217 -9.58 11.94 9.98
N ILE A 218 -9.65 11.56 8.72
CA ILE A 218 -10.24 10.30 8.27
C ILE A 218 -9.24 9.50 7.46
N ASN A 219 -9.05 8.24 7.85
CA ASN A 219 -8.30 7.23 7.12
C ASN A 219 -9.25 6.10 6.75
N MET A 220 -9.28 5.74 5.47
CA MET A 220 -10.07 4.62 4.95
C MET A 220 -9.17 3.67 4.18
N TYR A 221 -9.50 2.39 4.22
CA TYR A 221 -8.75 1.34 3.53
C TYR A 221 -9.70 0.33 2.92
N TRP A 222 -9.44 -0.02 1.67
CA TRP A 222 -10.02 -1.18 1.01
C TRP A 222 -9.44 -2.46 1.60
N THR A 223 -10.29 -3.50 1.80
CA THR A 223 -9.88 -4.78 2.42
C THR A 223 -10.78 -5.95 1.99
#